data_f82ab5d75b7f1a811f0ae9776f034886
#
_entry.id   f82ab5d75b7f1a811f0ae9776f034886
#
_cell.length_a   1.000
_cell.length_b   1.000
_cell.length_c   1.000
_cell.angle_alpha   90.00
_cell.angle_beta   90.00
_cell.angle_gamma   90.00
#
_symmetry.space_group_name_H-M   'P 1'
#
loop_
_entity.id
_entity.type
_entity.pdbx_description
1 polymer ?
#
loop_
_entity_poly.entity_id
_entity_poly.type
_entity_poly.pdbx_seq_one_letter_code
_entity_poly.pdbx_strand_id
1 'polypeptide(L)' 'MDIHQLKQRIDSSGKKLVTLGNEYIKSKDEIAARKVLVKMFGEISQQTLLLGEQNAELDKKMLRKN' A
#
# COMPACT_ATOMS: atom_id res chain seq x y z
N MET A 1 -8.71 14.13 2.41
CA MET A 1 -8.04 13.78 1.14
C MET A 1 -9.07 13.31 0.14
N ASP A 2 -9.03 13.77 -1.10
CA ASP A 2 -10.04 13.36 -2.08
C ASP A 2 -9.73 11.98 -2.66
N ILE A 3 -10.72 11.39 -3.34
CA ILE A 3 -10.61 10.03 -3.89
C ILE A 3 -9.50 9.92 -4.92
N HIS A 4 -9.30 10.95 -5.74
CA HIS A 4 -8.27 10.94 -6.77
C HIS A 4 -6.86 10.87 -6.16
N GLN A 5 -6.61 11.67 -5.12
CA GLN A 5 -5.34 11.64 -4.41
C GLN A 5 -5.11 10.29 -3.72
N LEU A 6 -6.16 9.73 -3.13
CA LEU A 6 -6.07 8.41 -2.50
C LEU A 6 -5.73 7.33 -3.51
N LYS A 7 -6.34 7.35 -4.69
CA LYS A 7 -6.03 6.40 -5.76
C LYS A 7 -4.56 6.49 -6.17
N GLN A 8 -4.03 7.71 -6.30
CA GLN A 8 -2.62 7.90 -6.66
C GLN A 8 -1.68 7.35 -5.60
N ARG A 9 -2.00 7.55 -4.32
CA ARG A 9 -1.19 7.04 -3.22
C ARG A 9 -1.23 5.53 -3.13
N ILE A 10 -2.40 4.93 -3.34
CA ILE A 10 -2.56 3.48 -3.37
C ILE A 10 -1.74 2.89 -4.53
N ASP A 11 -1.79 3.50 -5.70
CA ASP A 11 -1.00 3.07 -6.85
C ASP A 11 0.51 3.13 -6.55
N SER A 12 0.98 4.23 -5.98
CA SER A 12 2.39 4.39 -5.61
C SER A 12 2.83 3.35 -4.59
N SER A 13 1.99 3.08 -3.58
CA SER A 13 2.27 2.07 -2.57
C SER A 13 2.35 0.68 -3.18
N GLY A 14 1.43 0.37 -4.10
CA GLY A 14 1.46 -0.92 -4.81
C GLY A 14 2.73 -1.11 -5.62
N LYS A 15 3.19 -0.06 -6.31
CA LYS A 15 4.45 -0.11 -7.08
C LYS A 15 5.65 -0.34 -6.17
N LYS A 16 5.68 0.30 -5.00
CA LYS A 16 6.74 0.08 -4.01
C LYS A 16 6.76 -1.37 -3.54
N LEU A 17 5.58 -1.95 -3.29
CA LEU A 17 5.48 -3.34 -2.87
C LEU A 17 6.02 -4.29 -3.94
N VAL A 18 5.72 -4.05 -5.21
CA VAL A 18 6.25 -4.85 -6.32
C VAL A 18 7.78 -4.76 -6.34
N THR A 19 8.34 -3.56 -6.22
CA THR A 19 9.78 -3.36 -6.20
C THR A 19 10.41 -4.11 -5.02
N LEU A 20 9.84 -3.99 -3.83
CA LEU A 20 10.33 -4.68 -2.64
C LEU A 20 10.22 -6.19 -2.78
N GLY A 21 9.13 -6.68 -3.36
CA GLY A 21 8.98 -8.11 -3.63
C GLY A 21 10.07 -8.64 -4.54
N ASN A 22 10.41 -7.89 -5.60
CA ASN A 22 11.51 -8.25 -6.49
C ASN A 22 12.85 -8.24 -5.77
N GLU A 23 13.09 -7.27 -4.91
CA GLU A 23 14.30 -7.21 -4.09
C GLU A 23 14.41 -8.43 -3.17
N TYR A 24 13.29 -8.83 -2.58
CA TYR A 24 13.24 -10.00 -1.72
C TYR A 24 13.65 -11.27 -2.48
N ILE A 25 13.09 -11.48 -3.66
CA ILE A 25 13.39 -12.64 -4.49
C ILE A 25 14.88 -12.67 -4.88
N LYS A 26 15.48 -11.51 -5.09
CA LYS A 26 16.89 -11.38 -5.47
C LYS A 26 17.84 -11.35 -4.27
N SER A 27 17.34 -11.38 -3.04
CA SER A 27 18.16 -11.34 -1.84
C SER A 27 19.12 -12.53 -1.80
N LYS A 28 20.39 -12.28 -1.49
CA LYS A 28 21.42 -13.30 -1.50
C LYS A 28 21.58 -14.05 -0.19
N ASP A 29 21.15 -13.43 0.92
CA ASP A 29 21.26 -14.04 2.24
C ASP A 29 20.06 -13.69 3.10
N GLU A 30 19.98 -14.35 4.26
CA GLU A 30 18.83 -14.21 5.16
C GLU A 30 18.74 -12.83 5.78
N ILE A 31 19.89 -12.19 6.04
CA ILE A 31 19.90 -10.85 6.66
C ILE A 31 19.31 -9.83 5.69
N ALA A 32 19.76 -9.85 4.44
CA ALA A 32 19.25 -8.96 3.40
C ALA A 32 17.75 -9.21 3.16
N ALA A 33 17.33 -10.46 3.10
CA ALA A 33 15.94 -10.83 2.91
C ALA A 33 15.07 -10.29 4.05
N ARG A 34 15.52 -10.42 5.28
CA ARG A 34 14.77 -9.93 6.45
C ARG A 34 14.60 -8.42 6.42
N LYS A 35 15.64 -7.69 6.03
CA LYS A 35 15.56 -6.22 5.90
C LYS A 35 14.49 -5.81 4.90
N VAL A 36 14.40 -6.50 3.78
CA VAL A 36 13.38 -6.22 2.77
C VAL A 36 12.00 -6.54 3.31
N LEU A 37 11.83 -7.67 4.00
CA LEU A 37 10.55 -8.04 4.59
C LEU A 37 10.03 -6.98 5.57
N VAL A 38 10.92 -6.40 6.39
CA VAL A 38 10.54 -5.34 7.33
C VAL A 38 10.01 -4.13 6.58
N LYS A 39 10.67 -3.74 5.48
CA LYS A 39 10.19 -2.65 4.63
C LYS A 39 8.84 -2.97 4.02
N MET A 40 8.62 -4.21 3.59
CA MET A 40 7.34 -4.65 3.04
C MET A 40 6.22 -4.56 4.07
N PHE A 41 6.47 -4.96 5.32
CA PHE A 41 5.48 -4.83 6.38
C PHE A 41 5.07 -3.38 6.58
N GLY A 42 6.03 -2.46 6.58
CA GLY A 42 5.75 -1.03 6.71
C GLY A 42 4.89 -0.52 5.55
N GLU A 43 5.21 -0.91 4.34
CA GLU A 43 4.45 -0.48 3.16
C GLU A 43 3.05 -1.11 3.13
N ILE A 44 2.91 -2.36 3.53
CA ILE A 44 1.61 -3.03 3.64
C ILE A 44 0.72 -2.33 4.65
N SER A 45 1.28 -1.93 5.81
CA SER A 45 0.54 -1.17 6.81
C SER A 45 0.04 0.16 6.26
N GLN A 46 0.90 0.87 5.53
CA GLN A 46 0.54 2.12 4.89
C GLN A 46 -0.57 1.92 3.87
N GLN A 47 -0.45 0.89 3.04
CA GLN A 47 -1.46 0.58 2.03
C GLN A 47 -2.80 0.24 2.66
N THR A 48 -2.79 -0.50 3.76
CA THR A 48 -4.01 -0.85 4.49
C THR A 48 -4.74 0.41 4.98
N LEU A 49 -4.00 1.39 5.51
CA LEU A 49 -4.58 2.65 5.95
C LEU A 49 -5.19 3.42 4.77
N LEU A 50 -4.48 3.48 3.65
CA LEU A 50 -4.97 4.17 2.45
C LEU A 50 -6.23 3.52 1.89
N LEU A 51 -6.25 2.19 1.86
CA LEU A 51 -7.43 1.44 1.40
C LEU A 51 -8.63 1.69 2.32
N GLY A 52 -8.39 1.75 3.64
CA GLY A 52 -9.43 2.05 4.61
C GLY A 52 -10.02 3.44 4.41
N GLU A 53 -9.16 4.45 4.17
CA GLU A 53 -9.61 5.81 3.89
C GLU A 53 -10.42 5.87 2.59
N GLN A 54 -9.96 5.17 1.55
CA GLN A 54 -10.66 5.13 0.27
C GLN A 54 -12.05 4.51 0.44
N ASN A 55 -12.13 3.41 1.18
CA ASN A 55 -13.39 2.75 1.45
C ASN A 55 -14.37 3.67 2.18
N ALA A 56 -13.87 4.39 3.20
CA ALA A 56 -14.68 5.34 3.96
C ALA A 56 -15.21 6.47 3.08
N GLU A 57 -14.38 6.99 2.19
CA GLU A 57 -14.81 8.07 1.28
C GLU A 57 -15.89 7.58 0.29
N LEU A 58 -15.73 6.36 -0.22
CA LEU A 58 -16.73 5.78 -1.11
C LEU A 58 -18.05 5.53 -0.38
N ASP A 59 -18.01 5.06 0.85
CA ASP A 59 -19.20 4.87 1.68
C ASP A 59 -19.95 6.18 1.87
N LYS A 60 -19.25 7.26 2.17
CA LYS A 60 -19.86 8.58 2.32
C LYS A 60 -20.58 9.01 1.04
N LYS A 61 -19.98 8.77 -0.11
CA LYS A 61 -20.60 9.11 -1.40
C LYS A 61 -21.83 8.28 -1.67
N MET A 62 -21.80 7.00 -1.35
CA MET A 62 -22.96 6.12 -1.51
C MET A 62 -24.12 6.55 -0.64
N LEU A 63 -23.85 6.92 0.62
CA LEU A 63 -24.88 7.41 1.55
C LEU A 63 -25.50 8.72 1.08
N ARG A 64 -24.73 9.59 0.46
CA ARG A 64 -25.22 10.88 -0.04
C ARG A 64 -26.18 10.74 -1.23
N LYS A 65 -26.06 9.65 -1.97
CA LYS A 65 -26.93 9.41 -3.15
C LYS A 65 -28.32 8.91 -2.78
N ASN A 66 -28.49 8.50 -1.55
CA ASN A 66 -29.77 8.01 -1.05
C ASN A 66 -30.54 9.13 -0.37
#